data_ad16b128ce72372e6015f922cb333d73
#
_entry.id   ad16b128ce72372e6015f922cb333d73
#
_cell.length_a   1.000
_cell.length_b   1.000
_cell.length_c   1.000
_cell.angle_alpha   90.00
_cell.angle_beta   90.00
_cell.angle_gamma   90.00
#
_symmetry.space_group_name_H-M   'P 1'
#
loop_
_entity.id
_entity.type
_entity.pdbx_description
1 polymer ?
#
loop_
_entity_poly.entity_id
_entity_poly.type
_entity_poly.pdbx_seq_one_letter_code
_entity_poly.pdbx_strand_id
1 'polypeptide(L)'
;MNHSLILKDSPNIDFYGLSDISNRVLWGDAFSVLDKIEPETFDMVFIDPPYFLQLPKRKLYRWKVKNTVEAVNDDWDKFASFADYDNFITSLLRKVHRLMKPQATIWVIATYHSIFRIGKIMQDLGYWILNDVVWVKTNPMPN
;
A
#
# COMPACT_ATOMS: atom_id res chain seq x y z
N MET A 1 -7.20 -30.15 -9.97
CA MET A 1 -6.95 -28.98 -10.83
C MET A 1 -5.92 -28.11 -10.14
N ASN A 2 -4.71 -28.00 -10.72
CA ASN A 2 -3.66 -27.10 -10.16
C ASN A 2 -4.04 -25.65 -10.51
N HIS A 3 -4.83 -25.00 -9.66
CA HIS A 3 -5.02 -23.56 -9.80
C HIS A 3 -3.73 -22.87 -9.34
N SER A 4 -3.04 -22.21 -10.25
CA SER A 4 -1.90 -21.37 -9.91
C SER A 4 -2.33 -20.39 -8.82
N LEU A 5 -1.55 -20.31 -7.73
CA LEU A 5 -1.78 -19.34 -6.66
C LEU A 5 -1.60 -17.90 -7.16
N ILE A 6 -0.85 -17.72 -8.23
CA ILE A 6 -0.57 -16.42 -8.83
C ILE A 6 -1.41 -16.25 -10.08
N LEU A 7 -2.24 -15.22 -10.10
CA LEU A 7 -2.99 -14.76 -11.26
C LEU A 7 -2.30 -13.51 -11.79
N LYS A 8 -1.71 -13.61 -12.98
CA LYS A 8 -1.13 -12.43 -13.65
C LYS A 8 -2.25 -11.60 -14.25
N ASP A 9 -2.20 -10.30 -14.00
CA ASP A 9 -3.10 -9.38 -14.69
C ASP A 9 -2.91 -9.43 -16.20
N SER A 10 -3.99 -9.37 -16.94
CA SER A 10 -4.00 -9.43 -18.40
C SER A 10 -4.89 -8.33 -18.96
N PRO A 11 -4.46 -7.66 -20.04
CA PRO A 11 -5.29 -6.65 -20.72
C PRO A 11 -6.59 -7.23 -21.29
N ASN A 12 -6.65 -8.54 -21.49
CA ASN A 12 -7.83 -9.23 -22.03
C ASN A 12 -8.87 -9.59 -20.96
N ILE A 13 -8.60 -9.29 -19.68
CA ILE A 13 -9.55 -9.50 -18.58
C ILE A 13 -10.14 -8.16 -18.23
N ASP A 14 -11.45 -8.03 -18.45
CA ASP A 14 -12.17 -6.80 -18.13
C ASP A 14 -12.54 -6.75 -16.63
N PHE A 15 -12.91 -7.89 -16.05
CA PHE A 15 -13.33 -7.98 -14.65
C PHE A 15 -12.89 -9.28 -13.98
N TYR A 16 -12.56 -9.17 -12.68
CA TYR A 16 -12.31 -10.29 -11.78
C TYR A 16 -13.47 -10.44 -10.81
N GLY A 17 -14.16 -11.57 -10.85
CA GLY A 17 -15.13 -11.94 -9.83
C GLY A 17 -14.44 -12.44 -8.56
N LEU A 18 -15.15 -12.44 -7.43
CA LEU A 18 -14.61 -12.90 -6.13
C LEU A 18 -14.06 -14.34 -6.20
N SER A 19 -14.70 -15.23 -6.96
CA SER A 19 -14.21 -16.59 -7.16
C SER A 19 -12.87 -16.68 -7.87
N ASP A 20 -12.57 -15.70 -8.73
CA ASP A 20 -11.34 -15.68 -9.51
C ASP A 20 -10.14 -15.25 -8.67
N ILE A 21 -10.39 -14.38 -7.68
CA ILE A 21 -9.35 -13.76 -6.86
C ILE A 21 -9.20 -14.39 -5.47
N SER A 22 -10.19 -15.16 -5.01
CA SER A 22 -10.16 -15.76 -3.68
C SER A 22 -8.95 -16.68 -3.49
N ASN A 23 -8.21 -16.45 -2.42
CA ASN A 23 -6.98 -17.21 -2.06
C ASN A 23 -5.89 -17.15 -3.15
N ARG A 24 -5.81 -16.06 -3.90
CA ARG A 24 -4.80 -15.86 -4.94
C ARG A 24 -4.02 -14.57 -4.76
N VAL A 25 -2.85 -14.55 -5.33
CA VAL A 25 -2.03 -13.35 -5.52
C VAL A 25 -2.30 -12.82 -6.91
N LEU A 26 -2.78 -11.59 -7.01
CA LEU A 26 -2.90 -10.88 -8.27
C LEU A 26 -1.58 -10.15 -8.53
N TRP A 27 -0.89 -10.50 -9.60
CA TRP A 27 0.38 -9.88 -9.97
C TRP A 27 0.20 -8.97 -11.18
N GLY A 28 0.31 -7.68 -10.95
CA GLY A 28 0.19 -6.65 -11.96
C GLY A 28 0.37 -5.26 -11.37
N ASP A 29 0.16 -4.24 -12.17
CA ASP A 29 0.05 -2.88 -11.68
C ASP A 29 -1.19 -2.77 -10.78
N ALA A 30 -0.99 -2.25 -9.57
CA ALA A 30 -2.05 -2.21 -8.56
C ALA A 30 -3.27 -1.39 -9.04
N PHE A 31 -3.06 -0.28 -9.73
CA PHE A 31 -4.16 0.55 -10.22
C PHE A 31 -4.99 -0.16 -11.29
N SER A 32 -4.31 -0.83 -12.23
CA SER A 32 -4.95 -1.64 -13.26
C SER A 32 -5.76 -2.79 -12.66
N VAL A 33 -5.17 -3.52 -11.72
CA VAL A 33 -5.83 -4.66 -11.05
C VAL A 33 -7.04 -4.22 -10.26
N LEU A 34 -6.91 -3.14 -9.45
CA LEU A 34 -8.01 -2.64 -8.63
C LEU A 34 -9.19 -2.16 -9.48
N ASP A 35 -8.96 -1.60 -10.67
CA ASP A 35 -10.03 -1.16 -11.57
C ASP A 35 -10.90 -2.33 -12.07
N LYS A 36 -10.33 -3.52 -12.14
CA LYS A 36 -10.98 -4.73 -12.66
C LYS A 36 -11.73 -5.55 -11.60
N ILE A 37 -11.61 -5.18 -10.33
CA ILE A 37 -12.34 -5.86 -9.26
C ILE A 37 -13.72 -5.21 -9.06
N GLU A 38 -14.73 -6.02 -8.83
CA GLU A 38 -16.11 -5.55 -8.58
C GLU A 38 -16.16 -4.62 -7.37
N PRO A 39 -17.03 -3.58 -7.39
CA PRO A 39 -17.28 -2.74 -6.22
C PRO A 39 -17.80 -3.55 -5.02
N GLU A 40 -17.62 -3.00 -3.83
CA GLU A 40 -18.16 -3.57 -2.59
C GLU A 40 -17.85 -5.06 -2.38
N THR A 41 -16.61 -5.46 -2.78
CA THR A 41 -16.19 -6.87 -2.70
C THR A 41 -15.63 -7.22 -1.32
N PHE A 42 -14.95 -6.30 -0.65
CA PHE A 42 -14.14 -6.61 0.54
C PHE A 42 -14.76 -6.08 1.84
N ASP A 43 -14.70 -6.92 2.88
CA ASP A 43 -15.09 -6.57 4.25
C ASP A 43 -13.91 -5.93 5.02
N MET A 44 -12.68 -6.23 4.62
CA MET A 44 -11.46 -5.64 5.17
C MET A 44 -10.42 -5.48 4.09
N VAL A 45 -9.72 -4.36 4.12
CA VAL A 45 -8.56 -4.10 3.26
C VAL A 45 -7.35 -3.78 4.13
N PHE A 46 -6.20 -4.33 3.78
CA PHE A 46 -4.92 -4.04 4.40
C PHE A 46 -3.95 -3.61 3.31
N ILE A 47 -3.38 -2.42 3.41
CA ILE A 47 -2.46 -1.89 2.41
C ILE A 47 -1.13 -1.47 3.02
N ASP A 48 -0.07 -1.76 2.28
CA ASP A 48 1.30 -1.35 2.56
C ASP A 48 1.83 -0.59 1.33
N PRO A 49 1.46 0.71 1.18
CA PRO A 49 1.80 1.50 0.01
C PRO A 49 3.25 2.00 0.08
N PRO A 50 3.80 2.55 -1.00
CA PRO A 50 5.08 3.26 -0.97
C PRO A 50 5.13 4.29 0.16
N TYR A 51 6.29 4.43 0.81
CA TYR A 51 6.44 5.32 1.97
C TYR A 51 7.02 6.68 1.63
N PHE A 52 7.60 6.84 0.44
CA PHE A 52 8.34 8.03 0.02
C PHE A 52 9.42 8.38 1.06
N LEU A 53 10.28 7.41 1.34
CA LEU A 53 11.22 7.50 2.48
C LEU A 53 12.27 8.58 2.35
N GLN A 54 12.52 9.19 1.22
CA GLN A 54 13.48 10.29 0.99
C GLN A 54 14.81 10.11 1.75
N LEU A 55 15.26 8.87 1.90
CA LEU A 55 16.47 8.60 2.64
C LEU A 55 17.67 9.15 1.86
N PRO A 56 18.62 9.84 2.52
CA PRO A 56 19.82 10.28 1.87
C PRO A 56 20.58 9.06 1.32
N LYS A 57 21.23 9.20 0.16
CA LYS A 57 22.05 8.15 -0.51
C LYS A 57 23.25 7.68 0.33
N ARG A 58 23.15 7.72 1.65
CA ARG A 58 24.20 7.33 2.59
C ARG A 58 23.91 5.94 3.13
N LYS A 59 24.96 5.12 3.23
CA LYS A 59 24.90 3.84 3.92
C LYS A 59 24.53 4.10 5.38
N LEU A 60 23.44 3.51 5.83
CA LEU A 60 22.99 3.59 7.21
C LEU A 60 23.73 2.51 8.03
N TYR A 61 24.31 2.89 9.15
CA TYR A 61 24.98 1.96 10.04
C TYR A 61 24.01 1.44 11.11
N ARG A 62 23.85 0.13 11.20
CA ARG A 62 23.21 -0.50 12.35
C ARG A 62 24.21 -0.59 13.50
N TRP A 63 23.92 0.12 14.59
CA TRP A 63 24.80 0.18 15.76
C TRP A 63 25.13 -1.21 16.37
N LYS A 64 24.20 -2.16 16.37
CA LYS A 64 24.37 -3.50 16.97
C LYS A 64 24.93 -4.58 16.00
N VAL A 65 24.92 -4.34 14.73
CA VAL A 65 25.41 -5.28 13.72
C VAL A 65 26.26 -4.45 12.77
N LYS A 66 27.54 -4.73 12.67
CA LYS A 66 28.50 -3.98 11.81
C LYS A 66 28.16 -4.02 10.30
N ASN A 67 26.90 -4.17 9.95
CA ASN A 67 26.44 -4.22 8.58
C ASN A 67 25.84 -2.87 8.18
N THR A 68 26.26 -2.39 7.03
CA THR A 68 25.64 -1.25 6.36
C THR A 68 24.33 -1.71 5.71
N VAL A 69 23.25 -0.96 5.93
CA VAL A 69 21.98 -1.15 5.22
C VAL A 69 21.90 -0.07 4.15
N GLU A 70 21.71 -0.47 2.91
CA GLU A 70 21.40 0.48 1.84
C GLU A 70 19.96 0.96 2.00
N ALA A 71 19.75 2.26 1.82
CA ALA A 71 18.40 2.81 1.78
C ALA A 71 17.66 2.24 0.58
N VAL A 72 16.36 2.03 0.73
CA VAL A 72 15.48 1.68 -0.38
C VAL A 72 15.64 2.73 -1.48
N ASN A 73 16.05 2.29 -2.67
CA ASN A 73 16.26 3.14 -3.82
C ASN A 73 15.48 2.63 -5.04
N ASP A 74 14.40 1.93 -4.77
CA ASP A 74 13.56 1.35 -5.80
C ASP A 74 12.67 2.40 -6.44
N ASP A 75 12.42 2.27 -7.73
CA ASP A 75 11.68 3.27 -8.51
C ASP A 75 10.22 3.40 -8.07
N TRP A 76 9.65 2.35 -7.50
CA TRP A 76 8.28 2.36 -6.99
C TRP A 76 8.10 3.23 -5.72
N ASP A 77 9.16 3.58 -4.98
CA ASP A 77 9.12 4.47 -3.80
C ASP A 77 9.67 5.88 -4.11
N LYS A 78 9.84 6.21 -5.40
CA LYS A 78 10.34 7.52 -5.83
C LYS A 78 9.20 8.39 -6.33
N PHE A 79 9.07 9.56 -5.74
CA PHE A 79 8.15 10.60 -6.18
C PHE A 79 8.92 11.90 -6.37
N ALA A 80 8.52 12.71 -7.36
CA ALA A 80 9.20 13.97 -7.63
C ALA A 80 8.90 15.02 -6.55
N SER A 81 7.75 14.93 -5.89
CA SER A 81 7.32 15.85 -4.85
C SER A 81 6.34 15.21 -3.88
N PHE A 82 6.09 15.87 -2.75
CA PHE A 82 4.99 15.50 -1.86
C PHE A 82 3.62 15.62 -2.54
N ALA A 83 3.45 16.54 -3.47
CA ALA A 83 2.20 16.65 -4.21
C ALA A 83 1.95 15.41 -5.09
N ASP A 84 3.00 14.88 -5.75
CA ASP A 84 2.89 13.66 -6.54
C ASP A 84 2.58 12.45 -5.67
N TYR A 85 3.22 12.37 -4.50
CA TYR A 85 2.91 11.34 -3.51
C TYR A 85 1.46 11.42 -3.03
N ASP A 86 0.98 12.61 -2.69
CA ASP A 86 -0.40 12.83 -2.25
C ASP A 86 -1.41 12.45 -3.34
N ASN A 87 -1.12 12.78 -4.59
CA ASN A 87 -1.95 12.39 -5.74
C ASN A 87 -2.00 10.86 -5.91
N PHE A 88 -0.85 10.20 -5.77
CA PHE A 88 -0.76 8.74 -5.81
C PHE A 88 -1.61 8.09 -4.70
N ILE A 89 -1.42 8.52 -3.45
CA ILE A 89 -2.16 7.99 -2.30
C ILE A 89 -3.65 8.28 -2.41
N THR A 90 -4.02 9.49 -2.86
CA THR A 90 -5.43 9.86 -3.07
C THR A 90 -6.08 8.95 -4.10
N SER A 91 -5.40 8.69 -5.21
CA SER A 91 -5.89 7.84 -6.28
C SER A 91 -6.02 6.37 -5.82
N LEU A 92 -5.03 5.86 -5.08
CA LEU A 92 -5.05 4.52 -4.51
C LEU A 92 -6.24 4.36 -3.54
N LEU A 93 -6.37 5.28 -2.58
CA LEU A 93 -7.43 5.20 -1.57
C LEU A 93 -8.83 5.33 -2.17
N ARG A 94 -9.02 6.13 -3.22
CA ARG A 94 -10.31 6.20 -3.94
C ARG A 94 -10.67 4.87 -4.59
N LYS A 95 -9.71 4.20 -5.24
CA LYS A 95 -9.94 2.87 -5.84
C LYS A 95 -10.26 1.83 -4.76
N VAL A 96 -9.51 1.83 -3.68
CA VAL A 96 -9.76 0.95 -2.54
C VAL A 96 -11.13 1.20 -1.93
N HIS A 97 -11.52 2.45 -1.74
CA HIS A 97 -12.83 2.82 -1.19
C HIS A 97 -13.99 2.23 -2.00
N ARG A 98 -13.89 2.26 -3.33
CA ARG A 98 -14.89 1.66 -4.23
C ARG A 98 -15.06 0.16 -4.01
N LEU A 99 -13.98 -0.53 -3.63
CA LEU A 99 -13.96 -1.98 -3.43
C LEU A 99 -14.42 -2.41 -2.03
N MET A 100 -14.50 -1.47 -1.11
CA MET A 100 -14.93 -1.74 0.27
C MET A 100 -16.45 -1.74 0.36
N LYS A 101 -16.98 -2.70 1.10
CA LYS A 101 -18.41 -2.69 1.50
C LYS A 101 -18.69 -1.51 2.44
N PRO A 102 -19.94 -1.08 2.60
CA PRO A 102 -20.28 0.08 3.44
C PRO A 102 -19.81 0.01 4.89
N GLN A 103 -19.65 -1.20 5.44
CA GLN A 103 -19.18 -1.42 6.81
C GLN A 103 -17.78 -2.02 6.89
N ALA A 104 -17.05 -2.01 5.79
CA ALA A 104 -15.70 -2.54 5.74
C ALA A 104 -14.71 -1.67 6.52
N THR A 105 -13.60 -2.28 6.91
CA THR A 105 -12.49 -1.61 7.56
C THR A 105 -11.26 -1.57 6.65
N ILE A 106 -10.43 -0.54 6.83
CA ILE A 106 -9.14 -0.43 6.16
C ILE A 106 -8.01 -0.28 7.17
N TRP A 107 -6.91 -0.96 6.93
CA TRP A 107 -5.66 -0.82 7.65
C TRP A 107 -4.58 -0.33 6.68
N VAL A 108 -3.87 0.71 7.07
CA VAL A 108 -2.80 1.29 6.26
C VAL A 108 -1.51 1.26 7.03
N ILE A 109 -0.50 0.57 6.52
CA ILE A 109 0.86 0.67 7.06
C ILE A 109 1.53 1.90 6.48
N ALA A 110 2.24 2.63 7.32
CA ALA A 110 3.10 3.72 6.90
C ALA A 110 4.23 3.95 7.91
N THR A 111 5.20 4.75 7.54
CA THR A 111 6.21 5.24 8.46
C THR A 111 5.82 6.61 9.01
N TYR A 112 6.52 7.08 10.04
CA TYR A 112 6.31 8.43 10.59
C TYR A 112 6.56 9.55 9.56
N HIS A 113 7.24 9.27 8.45
CA HIS A 113 7.44 10.24 7.36
C HIS A 113 6.16 10.53 6.59
N SER A 114 5.26 9.55 6.46
CA SER A 114 4.10 9.63 5.56
C SER A 114 2.75 9.43 6.25
N ILE A 115 2.71 8.82 7.45
CA ILE A 115 1.44 8.44 8.09
C ILE A 115 0.48 9.63 8.30
N PHE A 116 1.00 10.79 8.70
CA PHE A 116 0.16 11.98 8.92
C PHE A 116 -0.45 12.53 7.62
N ARG A 117 0.30 12.42 6.49
CA ARG A 117 -0.21 12.82 5.17
C ARG A 117 -1.30 11.87 4.71
N ILE A 118 -1.06 10.56 4.85
CA ILE A 118 -2.05 9.53 4.51
C ILE A 118 -3.31 9.72 5.37
N GLY A 119 -3.17 9.93 6.66
CA GLY A 119 -4.30 10.18 7.56
C GLY A 119 -5.12 11.39 7.15
N LYS A 120 -4.47 12.51 6.80
CA LYS A 120 -5.15 13.70 6.26
C LYS A 120 -5.92 13.36 4.98
N ILE A 121 -5.30 12.66 4.03
CA ILE A 121 -5.94 12.27 2.76
C ILE A 121 -7.12 11.34 3.03
N MET A 122 -7.00 10.40 3.94
CA MET A 122 -8.11 9.52 4.34
C MET A 122 -9.31 10.33 4.85
N GLN A 123 -9.07 11.31 5.74
CA GLN A 123 -10.14 12.17 6.24
C GLN A 123 -10.79 13.01 5.13
N ASP A 124 -10.00 13.57 4.22
CA ASP A 124 -10.50 14.32 3.06
C ASP A 124 -11.38 13.47 2.12
N LEU A 125 -11.10 12.16 2.05
CA LEU A 125 -11.87 11.18 1.28
C LEU A 125 -13.07 10.61 2.03
N GLY A 126 -13.34 11.06 3.27
CA GLY A 126 -14.49 10.63 4.05
C GLY A 126 -14.27 9.36 4.87
N TYR A 127 -13.06 8.85 4.97
CA TYR A 127 -12.75 7.76 5.90
C TYR A 127 -12.81 8.24 7.35
N TRP A 128 -13.35 7.40 8.20
CA TRP A 128 -13.33 7.64 9.64
C TRP A 128 -12.15 6.90 10.26
N ILE A 129 -11.17 7.65 10.79
CA ILE A 129 -10.02 7.09 11.49
C ILE A 129 -10.46 6.66 12.88
N LEU A 130 -10.44 5.36 13.14
CA LEU A 130 -10.85 4.77 14.43
C LEU A 130 -9.70 4.72 15.43
N ASN A 131 -8.50 4.31 14.97
CA ASN A 131 -7.34 4.11 15.81
C ASN A 131 -6.04 4.35 15.04
N ASP A 132 -4.98 4.62 15.80
CA ASP A 132 -3.60 4.48 15.37
C ASP A 132 -2.92 3.34 16.17
N VAL A 133 -2.08 2.57 15.49
CA VAL A 133 -1.35 1.45 16.09
C VAL A 133 0.13 1.62 15.80
N VAL A 134 0.93 1.68 16.86
CA VAL A 134 2.38 1.81 16.74
C VAL A 134 3.05 0.47 16.91
N TRP A 135 3.75 0.01 15.86
CA TRP A 135 4.59 -1.17 15.95
C TRP A 135 5.97 -0.83 16.48
N VAL A 136 6.21 -1.11 17.76
CA VAL A 136 7.51 -0.94 18.41
C VAL A 136 8.43 -2.10 18.05
N LYS A 137 9.46 -1.85 17.25
CA LYS A 137 10.43 -2.86 16.82
C LYS A 137 11.55 -3.00 17.83
N THR A 138 11.96 -4.25 18.14
CA THR A 138 13.13 -4.54 18.98
C THR A 138 14.45 -4.30 18.26
N ASN A 139 14.43 -4.24 16.91
CA ASN A 139 15.57 -4.00 16.03
C ASN A 139 15.27 -2.88 15.01
N PRO A 140 14.98 -1.65 15.47
CA PRO A 140 14.63 -0.57 14.56
C PRO A 140 15.76 -0.27 13.59
N MET A 141 15.39 0.29 12.43
CA MET A 141 16.39 0.90 11.55
C MET A 141 17.04 2.09 12.27
N PRO A 142 18.34 2.32 12.11
CA PRO A 142 18.97 3.51 12.65
C PRO A 142 18.35 4.76 11.99
N ASN A 143 18.13 5.76 12.81
CA ASN A 143 17.71 7.09 12.37
C ASN A 143 18.93 7.88 11.92
#